data_6c9d619b324b40160e8ff63e2b086725
#
_entry.id   6c9d619b324b40160e8ff63e2b086725
#
_cell.length_a   1.000
_cell.length_b   1.000
_cell.length_c   1.000
_cell.angle_alpha   90.00
_cell.angle_beta   90.00
_cell.angle_gamma   90.00
#
_symmetry.space_group_name_H-M   'P 1'
#
loop_
_entity.id
_entity.type
_entity.pdbx_description
1 polymer ?
#
loop_
_entity_poly.entity_id
_entity_poly.type
_entity_poly.pdbx_seq_one_letter_code
_entity_poly.pdbx_strand_id
1 'polypeptide(L)'
;MSRLVCDDSRLEDPRLIDNERLRWLAGAGARIRRAMLTEPVGALSRADRPRGVLVIGSEARLVRAVLEPSCPVPFMAWPGPGLPAWVGPLDLVVVLGHRQSSAWVVQCAAEAVRRGATMIVAAPESSELARATSSSTTTLLPTTDGDPMAAAIAVLAMLGDLGLGPVVRPEHVADAADLVAEICSPTADLSVNPGKDLALGLAERLPLIWGGTTLAGRASRRIAEAIRRASGVPALAADDGELDTLLRAVTPKDLFADPGESDQLEPVLVLLDEDKLPAQLVGTADRLARLADAVDVRIVRISSGDREFESSDVESYVTLLQRGLYAAAYLEIALTPVEEAL
;
A
#
# COMPACT_ATOMS: atom_id res chain seq x y z
N MET A 1 -12.28 -22.42 -14.37
CA MET A 1 -11.59 -21.14 -14.63
C MET A 1 -10.65 -21.40 -15.80
N SER A 2 -10.72 -20.57 -16.86
CA SER A 2 -9.76 -20.67 -17.96
C SER A 2 -8.35 -20.49 -17.41
N ARG A 3 -7.41 -21.36 -17.78
CA ARG A 3 -6.01 -21.24 -17.40
C ARG A 3 -5.45 -19.99 -18.07
N LEU A 4 -4.85 -19.10 -17.30
CA LEU A 4 -4.16 -17.93 -17.83
C LEU A 4 -2.72 -18.28 -18.15
N VAL A 5 -2.23 -17.81 -19.28
CA VAL A 5 -0.84 -17.97 -19.71
C VAL A 5 -0.20 -16.59 -19.81
N CYS A 6 1.07 -16.50 -19.47
CA CYS A 6 1.85 -15.28 -19.58
C CYS A 6 2.34 -15.09 -21.03
N ASP A 7 1.98 -13.94 -21.63
CA ASP A 7 2.49 -13.46 -22.91
C ASP A 7 3.31 -12.18 -22.66
N ASP A 8 4.63 -12.34 -22.63
CA ASP A 8 5.58 -11.25 -22.36
C ASP A 8 5.63 -10.21 -23.49
N SER A 9 5.31 -10.60 -24.73
CA SER A 9 5.28 -9.69 -25.88
C SER A 9 4.29 -8.53 -25.69
N ARG A 10 3.24 -8.73 -24.90
CA ARG A 10 2.26 -7.70 -24.56
C ARG A 10 2.85 -6.59 -23.69
N LEU A 11 3.93 -6.86 -22.98
CA LEU A 11 4.63 -5.86 -22.14
C LEU A 11 5.48 -4.91 -22.97
N GLU A 12 5.72 -5.22 -24.26
CA GLU A 12 6.46 -4.38 -25.19
C GLU A 12 5.55 -3.59 -26.15
N ASP A 13 4.22 -3.72 -26.02
CA ASP A 13 3.28 -2.98 -26.87
C ASP A 13 3.39 -1.47 -26.63
N PRO A 14 3.73 -0.66 -27.65
CA PRO A 14 3.84 0.80 -27.51
C PRO A 14 2.53 1.48 -27.03
N ARG A 15 1.36 0.84 -27.22
CA ARG A 15 0.07 1.36 -26.76
C ARG A 15 -0.10 1.34 -25.25
N LEU A 16 0.80 0.68 -24.51
CA LEU A 16 0.78 0.68 -23.04
C LEU A 16 0.91 2.09 -22.45
N ILE A 17 1.46 3.05 -23.18
CA ILE A 17 1.52 4.46 -22.75
C ILE A 17 0.13 5.04 -22.49
N ASP A 18 -0.90 4.51 -23.16
CA ASP A 18 -2.30 4.92 -23.01
C ASP A 18 -3.08 4.07 -22.02
N ASN A 19 -2.46 3.08 -21.40
CA ASN A 19 -3.11 2.24 -20.39
C ASN A 19 -3.50 3.08 -19.18
N GLU A 20 -4.79 3.14 -18.85
CA GLU A 20 -5.34 3.98 -17.79
C GLU A 20 -4.75 3.67 -16.42
N ARG A 21 -4.51 2.38 -16.12
CA ARG A 21 -3.96 1.96 -14.82
C ARG A 21 -2.51 2.38 -14.67
N LEU A 22 -1.68 2.21 -15.71
CA LEU A 22 -0.28 2.66 -15.69
C LEU A 22 -0.19 4.19 -15.60
N ARG A 23 -1.05 4.92 -16.33
CA ARG A 23 -1.15 6.39 -16.25
C ARG A 23 -1.58 6.85 -14.86
N TRP A 24 -2.53 6.14 -14.24
CA TRP A 24 -2.94 6.45 -12.88
C TRP A 24 -1.79 6.24 -11.89
N LEU A 25 -1.04 5.14 -12.00
CA LEU A 25 0.14 4.89 -11.16
C LEU A 25 1.21 5.97 -11.37
N ALA A 26 1.48 6.35 -12.61
CA ALA A 26 2.46 7.39 -12.95
C ALA A 26 2.13 8.77 -12.35
N GLY A 27 0.84 9.07 -12.15
CA GLY A 27 0.41 10.33 -11.54
C GLY A 27 0.44 10.38 -10.01
N ALA A 28 0.99 9.38 -9.32
CA ALA A 28 0.92 9.30 -7.85
C ALA A 28 1.61 10.48 -7.16
N GLY A 29 2.82 10.85 -7.56
CA GLY A 29 3.56 11.99 -7.02
C GLY A 29 2.81 13.31 -7.24
N ALA A 30 2.28 13.52 -8.43
CA ALA A 30 1.49 14.72 -8.74
C ALA A 30 0.22 14.82 -7.87
N ARG A 31 -0.44 13.69 -7.57
CA ARG A 31 -1.61 13.68 -6.67
C ARG A 31 -1.24 13.98 -5.22
N ILE A 32 -0.09 13.48 -4.74
CA ILE A 32 0.43 13.81 -3.40
C ILE A 32 0.69 15.32 -3.31
N ARG A 33 1.42 15.92 -4.26
CA ARG A 33 1.70 17.37 -4.28
C ARG A 33 0.40 18.18 -4.32
N ARG A 34 -0.56 17.78 -5.15
CA ARG A 34 -1.86 18.48 -5.24
C ARG A 34 -2.63 18.43 -3.94
N ALA A 35 -2.60 17.33 -3.20
CA ALA A 35 -3.24 17.23 -1.89
C ALA A 35 -2.66 18.23 -0.87
N MET A 36 -1.40 18.63 -1.04
CA MET A 36 -0.74 19.62 -0.18
C MET A 36 -1.01 21.08 -0.58
N LEU A 37 -1.41 21.32 -1.84
CA LEU A 37 -1.76 22.67 -2.30
C LEU A 37 -3.12 23.14 -1.81
N THR A 38 -3.93 22.24 -1.31
CA THR A 38 -5.28 22.56 -0.82
C THR A 38 -5.18 22.95 0.65
N GLU A 39 -5.50 24.21 0.96
CA GLU A 39 -5.49 24.69 2.34
C GLU A 39 -6.59 24.02 3.17
N PRO A 40 -6.26 23.63 4.42
CA PRO A 40 -7.27 23.10 5.34
C PRO A 40 -8.34 24.14 5.65
N VAL A 41 -9.59 23.73 5.60
CA VAL A 41 -10.73 24.57 5.99
C VAL A 41 -11.08 24.29 7.44
N GLY A 42 -10.89 25.27 8.30
CA GLY A 42 -11.10 25.17 9.75
C GLY A 42 -9.82 25.44 10.53
N ALA A 43 -9.94 25.64 11.83
CA ALA A 43 -8.80 25.95 12.69
C ALA A 43 -8.50 24.78 13.63
N LEU A 44 -7.45 24.03 13.35
CA LEU A 44 -6.85 23.15 14.35
C LEU A 44 -5.94 23.97 15.25
N SER A 45 -6.29 24.07 16.53
CA SER A 45 -5.39 24.67 17.51
C SER A 45 -4.31 23.68 17.94
N ARG A 46 -3.04 24.09 17.88
CA ARG A 46 -1.92 23.36 18.48
C ARG A 46 -1.97 23.34 20.01
N ALA A 47 -2.88 24.08 20.61
CA ALA A 47 -2.84 24.40 22.04
C ALA A 47 -3.14 23.21 22.94
N ASP A 48 -3.99 22.27 22.50
CA ASP A 48 -4.43 21.18 23.36
C ASP A 48 -4.11 19.82 22.77
N ARG A 49 -3.16 19.11 23.40
CA ARG A 49 -2.86 17.70 23.05
C ARG A 49 -4.12 16.85 23.30
N PRO A 50 -4.61 16.10 22.30
CA PRO A 50 -5.78 15.26 22.51
C PRO A 50 -5.47 14.14 23.52
N ARG A 51 -6.50 13.65 24.22
CA ARG A 51 -6.38 12.50 25.11
C ARG A 51 -6.06 11.21 24.35
N GLY A 52 -6.61 11.08 23.13
CA GLY A 52 -6.36 9.96 22.25
C GLY A 52 -6.67 10.32 20.79
N VAL A 53 -6.15 9.53 19.87
CA VAL A 53 -6.36 9.67 18.42
C VAL A 53 -7.07 8.43 17.89
N LEU A 54 -8.20 8.63 17.21
CA LEU A 54 -8.92 7.60 16.49
C LEU A 54 -8.87 7.87 15.01
N VAL A 55 -8.45 6.90 14.19
CA VAL A 55 -8.42 7.03 12.72
C VAL A 55 -9.42 6.06 12.10
N ILE A 56 -10.23 6.55 11.15
CA ILE A 56 -11.28 5.81 10.46
C ILE A 56 -11.10 5.98 8.94
N GLY A 57 -11.39 4.95 8.16
CA GLY A 57 -11.46 5.04 6.70
C GLY A 57 -10.44 4.22 5.96
N SER A 58 -10.28 4.48 4.66
CA SER A 58 -9.60 3.58 3.71
C SER A 58 -8.12 3.32 4.02
N GLU A 59 -7.36 4.33 4.43
CA GLU A 59 -5.93 4.20 4.78
C GLU A 59 -5.65 4.36 6.29
N ALA A 60 -6.65 4.16 7.15
CA ALA A 60 -6.47 4.20 8.61
C ALA A 60 -5.34 3.26 9.10
N ARG A 61 -5.14 2.12 8.44
CA ARG A 61 -4.07 1.17 8.76
C ARG A 61 -2.68 1.67 8.36
N LEU A 62 -2.56 2.49 7.30
CA LEU A 62 -1.30 3.14 6.96
C LEU A 62 -0.95 4.19 8.01
N VAL A 63 -1.91 5.06 8.32
CA VAL A 63 -1.72 6.08 9.37
C VAL A 63 -1.35 5.42 10.71
N ARG A 64 -1.98 4.30 11.06
CA ARG A 64 -1.62 3.49 12.22
C ARG A 64 -0.17 3.01 12.16
N ALA A 65 0.25 2.42 11.05
CA ALA A 65 1.59 1.86 10.91
C ALA A 65 2.70 2.91 11.10
N VAL A 66 2.42 4.16 10.70
CA VAL A 66 3.35 5.28 10.87
C VAL A 66 3.31 5.88 12.27
N LEU A 67 2.10 6.06 12.84
CA LEU A 67 1.95 6.80 14.09
C LEU A 67 2.06 5.94 15.35
N GLU A 68 1.57 4.70 15.34
CA GLU A 68 1.47 3.87 16.54
C GLU A 68 2.82 3.74 17.30
N PRO A 69 4.00 3.63 16.62
CA PRO A 69 5.28 3.54 17.34
C PRO A 69 5.72 4.84 18.03
N SER A 70 5.25 6.02 17.57
CA SER A 70 5.77 7.32 17.99
C SER A 70 4.74 8.29 18.53
N CYS A 71 3.44 7.98 18.41
CA CYS A 71 2.37 8.84 18.88
C CYS A 71 2.42 8.99 20.42
N PRO A 72 2.50 10.22 20.95
CA PRO A 72 2.65 10.44 22.40
C PRO A 72 1.36 10.27 23.20
N VAL A 73 0.26 9.88 22.53
CA VAL A 73 -1.05 9.60 23.13
C VAL A 73 -1.59 8.26 22.61
N PRO A 74 -2.56 7.62 23.30
CA PRO A 74 -3.20 6.42 22.80
C PRO A 74 -3.72 6.61 21.37
N PHE A 75 -3.40 5.66 20.50
CA PHE A 75 -3.74 5.69 19.08
C PHE A 75 -4.53 4.43 18.69
N MET A 76 -5.58 4.59 17.87
CA MET A 76 -6.37 3.48 17.37
C MET A 76 -6.80 3.68 15.91
N ALA A 77 -6.57 2.70 15.04
CA ALA A 77 -7.24 2.61 13.75
C ALA A 77 -8.51 1.77 13.90
N TRP A 78 -9.66 2.39 13.70
CA TRP A 78 -10.97 1.75 13.95
C TRP A 78 -11.45 1.01 12.69
N PRO A 79 -11.72 -0.31 12.77
CA PRO A 79 -11.95 -1.13 11.59
C PRO A 79 -13.44 -1.31 11.22
N GLY A 80 -14.37 -0.84 12.03
CA GLY A 80 -15.75 -1.26 11.88
C GLY A 80 -16.81 -0.21 12.21
N PRO A 81 -18.09 -0.57 12.08
CA PRO A 81 -19.20 0.33 12.37
C PRO A 81 -19.32 0.63 13.87
N GLY A 82 -19.94 1.78 14.15
CA GLY A 82 -20.11 2.29 15.50
C GLY A 82 -18.87 3.00 16.04
N LEU A 83 -19.04 4.17 16.63
CA LEU A 83 -17.94 4.91 17.24
C LEU A 83 -17.65 4.34 18.64
N PRO A 84 -16.38 4.10 19.04
CA PRO A 84 -16.06 3.65 20.39
C PRO A 84 -16.67 4.54 21.47
N ALA A 85 -17.16 3.95 22.55
CA ALA A 85 -17.89 4.66 23.60
C ALA A 85 -17.06 5.75 24.31
N TRP A 86 -15.73 5.59 24.35
CA TRP A 86 -14.82 6.52 25.01
C TRP A 86 -14.55 7.81 24.24
N VAL A 87 -14.87 7.84 22.92
CA VAL A 87 -14.61 9.03 22.09
C VAL A 87 -15.51 10.19 22.51
N GLY A 88 -14.91 11.35 22.73
CA GLY A 88 -15.58 12.58 23.17
C GLY A 88 -14.77 13.85 22.88
N PRO A 89 -15.10 14.98 23.54
CA PRO A 89 -14.54 16.29 23.21
C PRO A 89 -13.03 16.44 23.39
N LEU A 90 -12.40 15.57 24.16
CA LEU A 90 -10.95 15.58 24.40
C LEU A 90 -10.17 14.70 23.40
N ASP A 91 -10.85 14.06 22.48
CA ASP A 91 -10.22 13.14 21.53
C ASP A 91 -10.18 13.75 20.13
N LEU A 92 -9.17 13.33 19.36
CA LEU A 92 -9.04 13.65 17.94
C LEU A 92 -9.53 12.48 17.11
N VAL A 93 -10.50 12.72 16.23
CA VAL A 93 -10.99 11.76 15.26
C VAL A 93 -10.53 12.16 13.86
N VAL A 94 -9.73 11.32 13.24
CA VAL A 94 -9.23 11.50 11.87
C VAL A 94 -10.02 10.59 10.93
N VAL A 95 -10.59 11.15 9.88
CA VAL A 95 -11.39 10.40 8.91
C VAL A 95 -10.81 10.54 7.51
N LEU A 96 -10.46 9.41 6.91
CA LEU A 96 -9.96 9.31 5.55
C LEU A 96 -11.07 8.80 4.64
N GLY A 97 -11.70 9.72 3.92
CA GLY A 97 -12.82 9.45 3.05
C GLY A 97 -12.50 9.57 1.57
N HIS A 98 -13.42 9.10 0.76
CA HIS A 98 -13.44 9.29 -0.68
C HIS A 98 -14.87 9.63 -1.13
N ARG A 99 -15.07 9.86 -2.43
CA ARG A 99 -16.38 10.29 -2.96
C ARG A 99 -17.55 9.39 -2.54
N GLN A 100 -17.31 8.08 -2.47
CA GLN A 100 -18.29 7.06 -2.07
C GLN A 100 -17.85 6.34 -0.80
N SER A 101 -17.59 7.10 0.26
CA SER A 101 -17.30 6.52 1.58
C SER A 101 -18.45 5.62 2.03
N SER A 102 -18.12 4.49 2.65
CA SER A 102 -19.15 3.58 3.16
C SER A 102 -20.03 4.25 4.23
N ALA A 103 -21.30 3.90 4.26
CA ALA A 103 -22.29 4.50 5.17
C ALA A 103 -21.84 4.48 6.63
N TRP A 104 -21.16 3.40 7.08
CA TRP A 104 -20.68 3.31 8.45
C TRP A 104 -19.58 4.35 8.78
N VAL A 105 -18.72 4.72 7.82
CA VAL A 105 -17.71 5.78 8.00
C VAL A 105 -18.40 7.12 8.20
N VAL A 106 -19.38 7.43 7.37
CA VAL A 106 -20.17 8.68 7.49
C VAL A 106 -20.91 8.73 8.83
N GLN A 107 -21.52 7.63 9.23
CA GLN A 107 -22.24 7.54 10.53
C GLN A 107 -21.32 7.70 11.73
N CYS A 108 -20.12 7.04 11.71
CA CYS A 108 -19.14 7.20 12.79
C CYS A 108 -18.64 8.65 12.88
N ALA A 109 -18.37 9.28 11.73
CA ALA A 109 -17.90 10.66 11.67
C ALA A 109 -18.98 11.64 12.16
N ALA A 110 -20.23 11.48 11.75
CA ALA A 110 -21.35 12.26 12.25
C ALA A 110 -21.58 12.10 13.76
N GLU A 111 -21.38 10.89 14.29
CA GLU A 111 -21.44 10.62 15.73
C GLU A 111 -20.30 11.32 16.47
N ALA A 112 -19.09 11.34 15.94
CA ALA A 112 -17.96 12.06 16.53
C ALA A 112 -18.25 13.57 16.63
N VAL A 113 -18.86 14.18 15.60
CA VAL A 113 -19.34 15.56 15.65
C VAL A 113 -20.35 15.75 16.78
N ARG A 114 -21.38 14.89 16.88
CA ARG A 114 -22.40 14.99 17.95
C ARG A 114 -21.81 14.88 19.35
N ARG A 115 -20.74 14.12 19.53
CA ARG A 115 -20.02 14.01 20.80
C ARG A 115 -19.01 15.13 21.06
N GLY A 116 -18.89 16.09 20.12
CA GLY A 116 -18.02 17.23 20.25
C GLY A 116 -16.54 16.93 20.10
N ALA A 117 -16.16 15.78 19.46
CA ALA A 117 -14.78 15.46 19.21
C ALA A 117 -14.14 16.46 18.25
N THR A 118 -12.83 16.73 18.42
CA THR A 118 -12.04 17.46 17.43
C THR A 118 -11.80 16.55 16.23
N MET A 119 -11.92 17.08 15.00
CA MET A 119 -11.86 16.26 13.81
C MET A 119 -10.90 16.79 12.76
N ILE A 120 -10.19 15.89 12.10
CA ILE A 120 -9.55 16.10 10.80
C ILE A 120 -10.25 15.17 9.79
N VAL A 121 -10.78 15.73 8.73
CA VAL A 121 -11.51 14.99 7.71
C VAL A 121 -10.85 15.21 6.35
N ALA A 122 -10.23 14.17 5.78
CA ALA A 122 -9.70 14.21 4.43
C ALA A 122 -10.74 13.62 3.47
N ALA A 123 -11.42 14.45 2.71
CA ALA A 123 -12.49 14.04 1.80
C ALA A 123 -12.78 15.12 0.74
N PRO A 124 -13.37 14.76 -0.41
CA PRO A 124 -13.87 15.74 -1.36
C PRO A 124 -14.93 16.64 -0.72
N GLU A 125 -14.84 17.95 -0.94
CA GLU A 125 -15.77 18.95 -0.36
C GLU A 125 -17.24 18.64 -0.68
N SER A 126 -17.50 18.15 -1.88
CA SER A 126 -18.85 17.79 -2.34
C SER A 126 -19.35 16.44 -1.78
N SER A 127 -18.54 15.73 -0.99
CA SER A 127 -18.90 14.43 -0.45
C SER A 127 -19.96 14.51 0.64
N GLU A 128 -20.69 13.41 0.86
CA GLU A 128 -21.60 13.28 2.00
C GLU A 128 -20.83 13.36 3.33
N LEU A 129 -19.63 12.79 3.38
CA LEU A 129 -18.77 12.84 4.56
C LEU A 129 -18.43 14.28 4.97
N ALA A 130 -18.01 15.13 4.03
CA ALA A 130 -17.70 16.53 4.31
C ALA A 130 -18.93 17.29 4.85
N ARG A 131 -20.12 17.06 4.27
CA ARG A 131 -21.35 17.67 4.75
C ARG A 131 -21.75 17.17 6.15
N ALA A 132 -21.63 15.86 6.39
CA ALA A 132 -22.01 15.24 7.68
C ALA A 132 -21.08 15.65 8.83
N THR A 133 -19.87 16.11 8.52
CA THR A 133 -18.85 16.49 9.51
C THR A 133 -18.64 18.00 9.62
N SER A 134 -19.43 18.81 8.92
CA SER A 134 -19.34 20.27 8.98
C SER A 134 -19.67 20.78 10.39
N SER A 135 -18.65 21.25 11.10
CA SER A 135 -18.76 21.79 12.46
C SER A 135 -17.60 22.73 12.79
N SER A 136 -17.71 23.50 13.87
CA SER A 136 -16.64 24.37 14.36
C SER A 136 -15.43 23.63 14.91
N THR A 137 -15.54 22.34 15.19
CA THR A 137 -14.46 21.46 15.68
C THR A 137 -13.85 20.61 14.59
N THR A 138 -14.28 20.77 13.34
CA THR A 138 -13.80 20.00 12.19
C THR A 138 -12.86 20.83 11.33
N THR A 139 -11.69 20.26 11.03
CA THR A 139 -10.81 20.73 9.97
C THR A 139 -10.96 19.80 8.77
N LEU A 140 -11.44 20.32 7.66
CA LEU A 140 -11.52 19.61 6.39
C LEU A 140 -10.23 19.78 5.62
N LEU A 141 -9.64 18.68 5.16
CA LEU A 141 -8.60 18.61 4.14
C LEU A 141 -9.27 18.21 2.82
N PRO A 142 -9.53 19.17 1.93
CA PRO A 142 -10.19 18.85 0.67
C PRO A 142 -9.32 17.94 -0.21
N THR A 143 -9.88 16.84 -0.67
CA THR A 143 -9.23 15.93 -1.63
C THR A 143 -9.92 16.04 -3.00
N THR A 144 -9.15 16.26 -4.06
CA THR A 144 -9.73 16.45 -5.41
C THR A 144 -9.93 15.14 -6.15
N ASP A 145 -9.00 14.21 -6.05
CA ASP A 145 -8.92 13.03 -6.93
C ASP A 145 -9.35 11.72 -6.27
N GLY A 146 -9.77 11.77 -5.00
CA GLY A 146 -10.19 10.57 -4.27
C GLY A 146 -9.08 9.52 -4.11
N ASP A 147 -7.80 9.93 -4.18
CA ASP A 147 -6.65 9.06 -3.93
C ASP A 147 -6.45 8.88 -2.43
N PRO A 148 -6.72 7.68 -1.88
CA PRO A 148 -6.61 7.45 -0.44
C PRO A 148 -5.18 7.58 0.08
N MET A 149 -4.17 7.27 -0.75
CA MET A 149 -2.76 7.38 -0.37
C MET A 149 -2.34 8.85 -0.27
N ALA A 150 -2.69 9.67 -1.28
CA ALA A 150 -2.40 11.10 -1.23
C ALA A 150 -3.08 11.78 -0.03
N ALA A 151 -4.33 11.42 0.27
CA ALA A 151 -5.04 11.89 1.45
C ALA A 151 -4.35 11.46 2.76
N ALA A 152 -3.87 10.21 2.83
CA ALA A 152 -3.16 9.71 4.01
C ALA A 152 -1.82 10.44 4.22
N ILE A 153 -1.06 10.72 3.16
CA ILE A 153 0.20 11.48 3.25
C ILE A 153 -0.06 12.91 3.75
N ALA A 154 -1.09 13.59 3.25
CA ALA A 154 -1.47 14.93 3.73
C ALA A 154 -1.88 14.91 5.21
N VAL A 155 -2.65 13.92 5.64
CA VAL A 155 -3.03 13.72 7.05
C VAL A 155 -1.79 13.44 7.91
N LEU A 156 -0.87 12.58 7.45
CA LEU A 156 0.36 12.27 8.19
C LEU A 156 1.24 13.50 8.36
N ALA A 157 1.39 14.34 7.33
CA ALA A 157 2.11 15.60 7.43
C ALA A 157 1.49 16.51 8.48
N MET A 158 0.15 16.69 8.45
CA MET A 158 -0.56 17.50 9.44
C MET A 158 -0.41 16.95 10.87
N LEU A 159 -0.51 15.65 11.07
CA LEU A 159 -0.33 15.02 12.39
C LEU A 159 1.12 15.17 12.89
N GLY A 160 2.10 15.11 12.00
CA GLY A 160 3.50 15.44 12.32
C GLY A 160 3.68 16.88 12.79
N ASP A 161 3.05 17.85 12.09
CA ASP A 161 3.06 19.27 12.48
C ASP A 161 2.38 19.54 13.83
N LEU A 162 1.39 18.72 14.19
CA LEU A 162 0.75 18.76 15.51
C LEU A 162 1.56 18.06 16.61
N GLY A 163 2.70 17.45 16.28
CA GLY A 163 3.53 16.70 17.23
C GLY A 163 2.90 15.37 17.66
N LEU A 164 2.02 14.80 16.84
CA LEU A 164 1.36 13.50 17.09
C LEU A 164 2.02 12.33 16.36
N GLY A 165 3.08 12.60 15.60
CA GLY A 165 3.80 11.56 14.84
C GLY A 165 5.13 12.08 14.29
N PRO A 166 5.82 11.29 13.46
CA PRO A 166 7.05 11.72 12.82
C PRO A 166 6.77 12.83 11.80
N VAL A 167 7.79 13.63 11.52
CA VAL A 167 7.71 14.64 10.44
C VAL A 167 7.71 13.92 9.09
N VAL A 168 6.60 14.00 8.39
CA VAL A 168 6.47 13.50 7.01
C VAL A 168 6.64 14.68 6.06
N ARG A 169 7.48 14.50 5.03
CA ARG A 169 7.72 15.48 3.98
C ARG A 169 7.05 15.03 2.68
N PRO A 170 5.85 15.54 2.36
CA PRO A 170 5.08 15.07 1.20
C PRO A 170 5.81 15.21 -0.13
N GLU A 171 6.64 16.26 -0.29
CA GLU A 171 7.44 16.44 -1.51
C GLU A 171 8.40 15.28 -1.72
N HIS A 172 9.13 14.84 -0.69
CA HIS A 172 10.04 13.70 -0.80
C HIS A 172 9.30 12.39 -1.08
N VAL A 173 8.11 12.21 -0.50
CA VAL A 173 7.25 11.06 -0.77
C VAL A 173 6.75 11.08 -2.23
N ALA A 174 6.41 12.28 -2.75
CA ALA A 174 6.02 12.48 -4.14
C ALA A 174 7.18 12.18 -5.09
N ASP A 175 8.41 12.68 -4.78
CA ASP A 175 9.61 12.40 -5.56
C ASP A 175 9.93 10.89 -5.60
N ALA A 176 9.69 10.19 -4.49
CA ALA A 176 9.84 8.74 -4.44
C ALA A 176 8.87 8.02 -5.37
N ALA A 177 7.61 8.47 -5.41
CA ALA A 177 6.60 7.91 -6.31
C ALA A 177 6.91 8.20 -7.79
N ASP A 178 7.38 9.42 -8.11
CA ASP A 178 7.75 9.81 -9.47
C ASP A 178 8.97 9.02 -9.98
N LEU A 179 9.97 8.78 -9.12
CA LEU A 179 11.12 7.95 -9.48
C LEU A 179 10.69 6.52 -9.85
N VAL A 180 9.78 5.93 -9.08
CA VAL A 180 9.25 4.59 -9.42
C VAL A 180 8.47 4.65 -10.74
N ALA A 181 7.70 5.71 -10.99
CA ALA A 181 6.97 5.88 -12.24
C ALA A 181 7.90 5.99 -13.45
N GLU A 182 9.05 6.64 -13.29
CA GLU A 182 10.08 6.76 -14.32
C GLU A 182 10.69 5.40 -14.66
N ILE A 183 11.23 4.68 -13.66
CA ILE A 183 11.90 3.39 -13.89
C ILE A 183 10.93 2.26 -14.30
N CYS A 184 9.65 2.36 -13.91
CA CYS A 184 8.60 1.43 -14.30
C CYS A 184 7.77 1.95 -15.49
N SER A 185 8.27 2.94 -16.23
CA SER A 185 7.56 3.49 -17.40
C SER A 185 7.25 2.40 -18.43
N PRO A 186 6.07 2.40 -19.06
CA PRO A 186 5.74 1.44 -20.12
C PRO A 186 6.68 1.53 -21.33
N THR A 187 7.33 2.68 -21.53
CA THR A 187 8.30 2.89 -22.62
C THR A 187 9.70 2.35 -22.30
N ALA A 188 9.97 2.01 -21.04
CA ALA A 188 11.24 1.38 -20.66
C ALA A 188 11.28 -0.07 -21.16
N ASP A 189 12.42 -0.47 -21.70
CA ASP A 189 12.68 -1.83 -22.16
C ASP A 189 12.46 -2.87 -21.05
N LEU A 190 12.03 -4.07 -21.44
CA LEU A 190 11.76 -5.17 -20.50
C LEU A 190 12.99 -5.47 -19.62
N SER A 191 14.19 -5.40 -20.19
CA SER A 191 15.45 -5.71 -19.51
C SER A 191 15.84 -4.74 -18.39
N VAL A 192 15.27 -3.53 -18.37
CA VAL A 192 15.60 -2.48 -17.39
C VAL A 192 14.40 -2.03 -16.55
N ASN A 193 13.21 -2.52 -16.86
CA ASN A 193 11.98 -2.15 -16.17
C ASN A 193 11.69 -3.10 -15.00
N PRO A 194 11.90 -2.69 -13.74
CA PRO A 194 11.72 -3.57 -12.59
C PRO A 194 10.26 -4.00 -12.38
N GLY A 195 9.28 -3.22 -12.84
CA GLY A 195 7.87 -3.59 -12.76
C GLY A 195 7.49 -4.71 -13.72
N LYS A 196 8.03 -4.69 -14.95
CA LYS A 196 7.85 -5.75 -15.95
C LYS A 196 8.57 -7.03 -15.52
N ASP A 197 9.83 -6.93 -15.07
CA ASP A 197 10.61 -8.08 -14.56
C ASP A 197 9.91 -8.77 -13.38
N LEU A 198 9.43 -7.98 -12.42
CA LEU A 198 8.64 -8.50 -11.30
C LEU A 198 7.36 -9.21 -11.77
N ALA A 199 6.64 -8.65 -12.75
CA ALA A 199 5.43 -9.26 -13.29
C ALA A 199 5.71 -10.65 -13.88
N LEU A 200 6.78 -10.77 -14.67
CA LEU A 200 7.22 -12.06 -15.22
C LEU A 200 7.68 -13.04 -14.13
N GLY A 201 8.34 -12.51 -13.09
CA GLY A 201 8.73 -13.31 -11.93
C GLY A 201 7.56 -13.91 -11.14
N LEU A 202 6.40 -13.25 -11.18
CA LEU A 202 5.18 -13.63 -10.47
C LEU A 202 4.19 -14.42 -11.34
N ALA A 203 4.35 -14.37 -12.67
CA ALA A 203 3.43 -15.00 -13.61
C ALA A 203 3.33 -16.52 -13.36
N GLU A 204 2.10 -17.04 -13.36
CA GLU A 204 1.80 -18.47 -13.19
C GLU A 204 2.30 -19.07 -11.87
N ARG A 205 2.57 -18.26 -10.85
CA ARG A 205 3.11 -18.69 -9.55
C ARG A 205 2.19 -18.29 -8.39
N LEU A 206 2.45 -18.89 -7.23
CA LEU A 206 1.84 -18.52 -5.95
C LEU A 206 2.77 -17.58 -5.18
N PRO A 207 2.54 -16.25 -5.19
CA PRO A 207 3.37 -15.31 -4.46
C PRO A 207 3.19 -15.44 -2.95
N LEU A 208 4.29 -15.67 -2.23
CA LEU A 208 4.43 -15.68 -0.79
C LEU A 208 5.24 -14.42 -0.41
N ILE A 209 4.58 -13.39 0.13
CA ILE A 209 5.17 -12.05 0.26
C ILE A 209 5.49 -11.74 1.72
N TRP A 210 6.75 -11.42 1.99
CA TRP A 210 7.21 -11.00 3.30
C TRP A 210 7.69 -9.55 3.31
N GLY A 211 7.31 -8.81 4.37
CA GLY A 211 7.83 -7.49 4.69
C GLY A 211 8.14 -7.42 6.16
N GLY A 212 9.39 -7.13 6.51
CA GLY A 212 9.91 -7.27 7.87
C GLY A 212 9.40 -6.21 8.84
N THR A 213 9.35 -4.95 8.44
CA THR A 213 8.84 -3.87 9.28
C THR A 213 7.32 -3.78 9.25
N THR A 214 6.74 -2.99 10.14
CA THR A 214 5.29 -2.72 10.14
C THR A 214 4.81 -2.13 8.82
N LEU A 215 5.61 -1.23 8.21
CA LEU A 215 5.27 -0.59 6.94
C LEU A 215 5.48 -1.54 5.75
N ALA A 216 6.59 -2.28 5.70
CA ALA A 216 6.80 -3.30 4.68
C ALA A 216 5.74 -4.41 4.76
N GLY A 217 5.35 -4.85 5.96
CA GLY A 217 4.23 -5.78 6.17
C GLY A 217 2.88 -5.19 5.77
N ARG A 218 2.70 -3.86 5.82
CA ARG A 218 1.53 -3.19 5.23
C ARG A 218 1.60 -3.17 3.71
N ALA A 219 2.77 -2.88 3.13
CA ALA A 219 2.99 -2.91 1.69
C ALA A 219 2.77 -4.32 1.13
N SER A 220 3.29 -5.37 1.78
CA SER A 220 3.12 -6.77 1.35
C SER A 220 1.65 -7.16 1.20
N ARG A 221 0.79 -6.78 2.17
CA ARG A 221 -0.66 -7.04 2.11
C ARG A 221 -1.34 -6.30 0.96
N ARG A 222 -0.94 -5.06 0.69
CA ARG A 222 -1.49 -4.26 -0.42
C ARG A 222 -1.04 -4.80 -1.77
N ILE A 223 0.21 -5.24 -1.87
CA ILE A 223 0.77 -5.86 -3.08
C ILE A 223 0.05 -7.20 -3.34
N ALA A 224 -0.09 -8.05 -2.33
CA ALA A 224 -0.83 -9.31 -2.46
C ALA A 224 -2.29 -9.08 -2.92
N GLU A 225 -2.97 -8.05 -2.37
CA GLU A 225 -4.30 -7.66 -2.81
C GLU A 225 -4.32 -7.22 -4.28
N ALA A 226 -3.36 -6.41 -4.70
CA ALA A 226 -3.25 -5.94 -6.08
C ALA A 226 -3.00 -7.09 -7.07
N ILE A 227 -2.11 -8.03 -6.73
CA ILE A 227 -1.85 -9.24 -7.53
C ILE A 227 -3.11 -10.08 -7.67
N ARG A 228 -3.82 -10.35 -6.57
CA ARG A 228 -5.08 -11.13 -6.63
C ARG A 228 -6.13 -10.48 -7.52
N ARG A 229 -6.24 -9.14 -7.49
CA ARG A 229 -7.18 -8.43 -8.36
C ARG A 229 -6.77 -8.47 -9.84
N ALA A 230 -5.47 -8.42 -10.11
CA ALA A 230 -4.93 -8.43 -11.46
C ALA A 230 -5.02 -9.81 -12.12
N SER A 231 -4.64 -10.87 -11.38
CA SER A 231 -4.46 -12.21 -11.95
C SER A 231 -5.57 -13.20 -11.58
N GLY A 232 -6.38 -12.91 -10.55
CA GLY A 232 -7.29 -13.90 -9.97
C GLY A 232 -6.59 -15.05 -9.22
N VAL A 233 -5.24 -15.07 -9.21
CA VAL A 233 -4.44 -16.09 -8.54
C VAL A 233 -4.26 -15.72 -7.06
N PRO A 234 -4.29 -16.69 -6.12
CA PRO A 234 -3.96 -16.45 -4.74
C PRO A 234 -2.57 -15.85 -4.58
N ALA A 235 -2.44 -14.80 -3.77
CA ALA A 235 -1.18 -14.23 -3.33
C ALA A 235 -1.26 -13.97 -1.84
N LEU A 236 -0.29 -14.44 -1.07
CA LEU A 236 -0.30 -14.42 0.39
C LEU A 236 0.75 -13.44 0.91
N ALA A 237 0.33 -12.56 1.80
CA ALA A 237 1.23 -11.77 2.63
C ALA A 237 1.18 -12.33 4.04
N ALA A 238 2.28 -12.83 4.54
CA ALA A 238 2.35 -13.56 5.79
C ALA A 238 3.56 -13.13 6.64
N ASP A 239 3.54 -13.47 7.92
CA ASP A 239 4.70 -13.31 8.79
C ASP A 239 5.75 -14.41 8.56
N ASP A 240 6.89 -14.27 9.20
CA ASP A 240 8.02 -15.19 8.98
C ASP A 240 7.75 -16.60 9.51
N GLY A 241 6.93 -16.75 10.56
CA GLY A 241 6.55 -18.05 11.12
C GLY A 241 5.60 -18.81 10.17
N GLU A 242 4.62 -18.10 9.61
CA GLU A 242 3.71 -18.66 8.61
C GLU A 242 4.45 -19.05 7.33
N LEU A 243 5.36 -18.18 6.84
CA LEU A 243 6.16 -18.46 5.63
C LEU A 243 7.13 -19.63 5.83
N ASP A 244 7.77 -19.73 6.99
CA ASP A 244 8.62 -20.89 7.35
C ASP A 244 7.82 -22.20 7.23
N THR A 245 6.60 -22.21 7.74
CA THR A 245 5.71 -23.36 7.66
C THR A 245 5.33 -23.70 6.22
N LEU A 246 4.95 -22.69 5.43
CA LEU A 246 4.56 -22.88 4.02
C LEU A 246 5.73 -23.37 3.17
N LEU A 247 6.92 -22.77 3.33
CA LEU A 247 8.11 -23.17 2.58
C LEU A 247 8.55 -24.60 2.92
N ARG A 248 8.48 -25.01 4.19
CA ARG A 248 8.79 -26.41 4.59
C ARG A 248 7.78 -27.43 4.06
N ALA A 249 6.57 -27.01 3.75
CA ALA A 249 5.53 -27.86 3.18
C ALA A 249 5.66 -28.03 1.65
N VAL A 250 6.55 -27.26 1.01
CA VAL A 250 6.81 -27.42 -0.43
C VAL A 250 7.41 -28.79 -0.70
N THR A 251 6.73 -29.57 -1.54
CA THR A 251 7.26 -30.87 -1.99
C THR A 251 8.28 -30.61 -3.12
N PRO A 252 9.47 -31.20 -3.05
CA PRO A 252 10.44 -31.10 -4.14
C PRO A 252 9.83 -31.53 -5.47
N LYS A 253 10.12 -30.80 -6.53
CA LYS A 253 9.61 -31.09 -7.86
C LYS A 253 10.15 -32.44 -8.34
N ASP A 254 9.27 -33.31 -8.77
CA ASP A 254 9.68 -34.53 -9.49
C ASP A 254 10.11 -34.11 -10.91
N LEU A 255 11.43 -34.20 -11.17
CA LEU A 255 12.02 -33.89 -12.46
C LEU A 255 11.56 -34.82 -13.61
N PHE A 256 10.90 -35.93 -13.26
CA PHE A 256 10.39 -36.90 -14.21
C PHE A 256 8.87 -36.88 -14.37
N ALA A 257 8.18 -36.02 -13.64
CA ALA A 257 6.73 -35.81 -13.79
C ALA A 257 6.40 -35.20 -15.16
N ASP A 258 5.35 -35.69 -15.80
CA ASP A 258 4.90 -35.14 -17.09
C ASP A 258 4.49 -33.65 -16.94
N PRO A 259 4.91 -32.78 -17.88
CA PRO A 259 4.48 -31.39 -17.88
C PRO A 259 2.94 -31.30 -17.99
N GLY A 260 2.26 -30.93 -16.92
CA GLY A 260 0.80 -30.78 -16.86
C GLY A 260 0.08 -31.71 -15.87
N GLU A 261 0.75 -32.66 -15.21
CA GLU A 261 0.14 -33.46 -14.16
C GLU A 261 -0.11 -32.71 -12.83
N SER A 262 0.56 -31.60 -12.59
CA SER A 262 0.35 -30.78 -11.40
C SER A 262 -0.45 -29.54 -11.73
N ASP A 263 -1.70 -29.47 -11.24
CA ASP A 263 -2.53 -28.25 -11.23
C ASP A 263 -2.10 -27.24 -10.13
N GLN A 264 -1.02 -27.54 -9.40
CA GLN A 264 -0.56 -26.68 -8.31
C GLN A 264 0.38 -25.60 -8.83
N LEU A 265 0.08 -24.34 -8.45
CA LEU A 265 0.96 -23.21 -8.72
C LEU A 265 2.24 -23.34 -7.90
N GLU A 266 3.37 -23.21 -8.57
CA GLU A 266 4.68 -23.18 -7.90
C GLU A 266 4.79 -21.93 -7.02
N PRO A 267 5.21 -22.04 -5.76
CA PRO A 267 5.41 -20.89 -4.92
C PRO A 267 6.58 -20.04 -5.41
N VAL A 268 6.50 -18.72 -5.15
CA VAL A 268 7.61 -17.78 -5.29
C VAL A 268 7.69 -16.94 -4.04
N LEU A 269 8.86 -16.88 -3.41
CA LEU A 269 9.09 -16.03 -2.25
C LEU A 269 9.40 -14.61 -2.71
N VAL A 270 8.59 -13.64 -2.24
CA VAL A 270 8.78 -12.22 -2.50
C VAL A 270 9.24 -11.54 -1.22
N LEU A 271 10.46 -11.01 -1.21
CA LEU A 271 11.02 -10.27 -0.08
C LEU A 271 10.96 -8.77 -0.36
N LEU A 272 10.40 -8.01 0.57
CA LEU A 272 10.43 -6.55 0.53
C LEU A 272 11.67 -6.07 1.28
N ASP A 273 12.65 -5.56 0.53
CA ASP A 273 13.92 -5.10 1.06
C ASP A 273 13.86 -3.58 1.30
N GLU A 274 13.95 -3.19 2.56
CA GLU A 274 14.06 -1.79 2.99
C GLU A 274 15.52 -1.43 3.22
N ASP A 275 15.93 -0.20 2.85
CA ASP A 275 17.32 0.27 2.97
C ASP A 275 17.85 0.23 4.42
N LYS A 276 16.95 0.30 5.40
CA LYS A 276 17.26 0.34 6.83
C LYS A 276 16.53 -0.75 7.59
N LEU A 277 16.81 -2.01 7.26
CA LEU A 277 16.30 -3.12 8.04
C LEU A 277 17.09 -3.26 9.36
N PRO A 278 16.43 -3.36 10.53
CA PRO A 278 17.07 -3.79 11.76
C PRO A 278 17.80 -5.13 11.58
N ALA A 279 18.97 -5.29 12.20
CA ALA A 279 19.82 -6.47 12.02
C ALA A 279 19.08 -7.81 12.26
N GLN A 280 18.14 -7.82 13.19
CA GLN A 280 17.28 -8.99 13.47
C GLN A 280 16.40 -9.36 12.28
N LEU A 281 15.85 -8.37 11.57
CA LEU A 281 15.01 -8.57 10.40
C LEU A 281 15.83 -8.95 9.15
N VAL A 282 17.06 -8.45 9.03
CA VAL A 282 18.03 -8.93 8.02
C VAL A 282 18.26 -10.42 8.18
N GLY A 283 18.56 -10.88 9.41
CA GLY A 283 18.73 -12.32 9.70
C GLY A 283 17.49 -13.15 9.39
N THR A 284 16.30 -12.59 9.56
CA THR A 284 15.04 -13.26 9.20
C THR A 284 14.88 -13.37 7.69
N ALA A 285 15.13 -12.29 6.92
CA ALA A 285 15.09 -12.31 5.47
C ALA A 285 16.07 -13.37 4.90
N ASP A 286 17.31 -13.39 5.43
CA ASP A 286 18.33 -14.36 5.02
C ASP A 286 17.92 -15.81 5.36
N ARG A 287 17.25 -16.02 6.48
CA ARG A 287 16.75 -17.35 6.86
C ARG A 287 15.66 -17.83 5.91
N LEU A 288 14.69 -16.95 5.61
CA LEU A 288 13.63 -17.27 4.64
C LEU A 288 14.20 -17.53 3.25
N ALA A 289 15.17 -16.73 2.81
CA ALA A 289 15.83 -16.90 1.53
C ALA A 289 16.56 -18.26 1.46
N ARG A 290 17.36 -18.62 2.48
CA ARG A 290 18.02 -19.94 2.54
C ARG A 290 17.03 -21.10 2.56
N LEU A 291 15.90 -20.95 3.24
CA LEU A 291 14.87 -21.98 3.27
C LEU A 291 14.23 -22.16 1.91
N ALA A 292 13.90 -21.07 1.21
CA ALA A 292 13.35 -21.09 -0.14
C ALA A 292 14.33 -21.75 -1.13
N ASP A 293 15.61 -21.39 -1.06
CA ASP A 293 16.68 -21.96 -1.89
C ASP A 293 16.83 -23.49 -1.64
N ALA A 294 16.76 -23.91 -0.38
CA ALA A 294 16.86 -25.33 -0.03
C ALA A 294 15.74 -26.22 -0.57
N VAL A 295 14.59 -25.64 -0.94
CA VAL A 295 13.43 -26.33 -1.50
C VAL A 295 13.13 -25.92 -2.95
N ASP A 296 14.10 -25.30 -3.62
CA ASP A 296 14.04 -24.83 -5.02
C ASP A 296 12.87 -23.86 -5.30
N VAL A 297 12.55 -23.02 -4.32
CA VAL A 297 11.56 -21.93 -4.47
C VAL A 297 12.24 -20.68 -4.96
N ARG A 298 11.78 -20.17 -6.09
CA ARG A 298 12.28 -18.89 -6.66
C ARG A 298 12.13 -17.75 -5.67
N ILE A 299 13.16 -16.89 -5.59
CA ILE A 299 13.15 -15.69 -4.77
C ILE A 299 13.11 -14.46 -5.68
N VAL A 300 12.20 -13.55 -5.37
CA VAL A 300 12.06 -12.24 -6.01
C VAL A 300 12.18 -11.16 -4.93
N ARG A 301 12.88 -10.07 -5.24
CA ARG A 301 13.09 -8.97 -4.30
C ARG A 301 12.48 -7.68 -4.83
N ILE A 302 11.80 -6.95 -3.94
CA ILE A 302 11.31 -5.60 -4.20
C ILE A 302 12.03 -4.68 -3.23
N SER A 303 13.00 -3.89 -3.75
CA SER A 303 13.79 -2.96 -2.93
C SER A 303 13.10 -1.60 -2.81
N SER A 304 13.30 -0.90 -1.70
CA SER A 304 12.94 0.52 -1.57
C SER A 304 13.89 1.44 -2.35
N GLY A 305 14.98 0.89 -2.89
CA GLY A 305 15.98 1.57 -3.72
C GLY A 305 17.21 1.96 -2.92
N ASP A 306 18.35 2.00 -3.61
CA ASP A 306 19.61 2.54 -3.08
C ASP A 306 19.55 4.06 -3.22
N ARG A 307 19.25 4.76 -2.15
CA ARG A 307 19.29 6.22 -2.13
C ARG A 307 20.56 6.69 -1.45
N GLU A 308 21.27 7.61 -2.10
CA GLU A 308 22.40 8.34 -1.50
C GLU A 308 21.99 9.17 -0.28
N PHE A 309 20.69 9.47 -0.15
CA PHE A 309 20.12 10.25 0.94
C PHE A 309 19.20 9.39 1.81
N GLU A 310 19.21 9.66 3.11
CA GLU A 310 18.32 8.99 4.07
C GLU A 310 16.85 9.13 3.66
N SER A 311 16.24 8.03 3.25
CA SER A 311 14.81 7.95 3.03
C SER A 311 14.07 7.81 4.36
N SER A 312 12.91 8.43 4.48
CA SER A 312 12.00 8.16 5.59
C SER A 312 11.27 6.82 5.38
N ASP A 313 10.79 6.23 6.48
CA ASP A 313 10.02 4.99 6.41
C ASP A 313 8.80 5.10 5.50
N VAL A 314 8.18 6.30 5.40
CA VAL A 314 7.04 6.56 4.52
C VAL A 314 7.47 6.59 3.05
N GLU A 315 8.63 7.15 2.73
CA GLU A 315 9.19 7.12 1.37
C GLU A 315 9.52 5.69 0.94
N SER A 316 10.18 4.91 1.82
CA SER A 316 10.45 3.49 1.58
C SER A 316 9.16 2.70 1.36
N TYR A 317 8.14 2.91 2.19
CA TYR A 317 6.82 2.29 2.02
C TYR A 317 6.20 2.59 0.66
N VAL A 318 6.19 3.87 0.24
CA VAL A 318 5.59 4.27 -1.04
C VAL A 318 6.37 3.67 -2.21
N THR A 319 7.70 3.64 -2.14
CA THR A 319 8.55 3.00 -3.16
C THR A 319 8.23 1.52 -3.31
N LEU A 320 8.23 0.75 -2.20
CA LEU A 320 7.90 -0.67 -2.21
C LEU A 320 6.49 -0.93 -2.75
N LEU A 321 5.52 -0.16 -2.26
CA LEU A 321 4.13 -0.30 -2.69
C LEU A 321 3.97 -0.01 -4.17
N GLN A 322 4.51 1.10 -4.67
CA GLN A 322 4.38 1.50 -6.07
C GLN A 322 5.03 0.47 -7.01
N ARG A 323 6.23 -0.03 -6.70
CA ARG A 323 6.87 -1.12 -7.47
C ARG A 323 5.98 -2.36 -7.55
N GLY A 324 5.41 -2.78 -6.42
CA GLY A 324 4.47 -3.91 -6.41
C GLY A 324 3.17 -3.65 -7.15
N LEU A 325 2.64 -2.42 -7.14
CA LEU A 325 1.45 -2.03 -7.91
C LEU A 325 1.72 -2.00 -9.41
N TYR A 326 2.90 -1.54 -9.85
CA TYR A 326 3.33 -1.64 -11.25
C TYR A 326 3.47 -3.09 -11.68
N ALA A 327 4.10 -3.95 -10.84
CA ALA A 327 4.18 -5.38 -11.12
C ALA A 327 2.80 -6.02 -11.30
N ALA A 328 1.84 -5.70 -10.43
CA ALA A 328 0.48 -6.19 -10.55
C ALA A 328 -0.23 -5.68 -11.81
N ALA A 329 0.00 -4.42 -12.21
CA ALA A 329 -0.56 -3.87 -13.45
C ALA A 329 0.04 -4.53 -14.69
N TYR A 330 1.34 -4.74 -14.73
CA TYR A 330 1.99 -5.45 -15.83
C TYR A 330 1.61 -6.94 -15.86
N LEU A 331 1.43 -7.57 -14.72
CA LEU A 331 0.94 -8.95 -14.64
C LEU A 331 -0.47 -9.08 -15.25
N GLU A 332 -1.38 -8.13 -14.97
CA GLU A 332 -2.71 -8.08 -15.59
C GLU A 332 -2.63 -7.96 -17.12
N ILE A 333 -1.69 -7.15 -17.61
CA ILE A 333 -1.48 -6.96 -19.05
C ILE A 333 -0.90 -8.21 -19.71
N ALA A 334 0.06 -8.87 -19.07
CA ALA A 334 0.72 -10.06 -19.60
C ALA A 334 -0.16 -11.31 -19.61
N LEU A 335 -1.13 -11.41 -18.69
CA LEU A 335 -1.97 -12.59 -18.57
C LEU A 335 -3.04 -12.63 -19.66
N THR A 336 -3.14 -13.76 -20.36
CA THR A 336 -4.10 -14.02 -21.43
C THR A 336 -4.80 -15.36 -21.17
N PRO A 337 -6.11 -15.49 -21.46
CA PRO A 337 -6.77 -16.80 -21.48
C PRO A 337 -6.12 -17.72 -22.52
N VAL A 338 -5.91 -18.99 -22.17
CA VAL A 338 -5.31 -20.00 -23.10
C VAL A 338 -6.05 -20.06 -24.45
N GLU A 339 -7.37 -19.82 -24.46
CA GLU A 339 -8.20 -19.80 -25.67
C GLU A 339 -7.86 -18.64 -26.63
N GLU A 340 -7.23 -17.58 -26.17
CA GLU A 340 -6.80 -16.43 -26.98
C GLU A 340 -5.30 -16.49 -27.34
N ALA A 341 -4.54 -17.38 -26.71
CA ALA A 341 -3.09 -17.54 -26.90
C ALA A 341 -2.72 -18.55 -28.01
N LEU A 342 -3.70 -19.31 -28.54
CA LEU A 342 -3.59 -20.26 -29.65
C LEU A 342 -4.10 -19.68 -30.95
#